data_ebb13146cd39f7d657fc169ca4ccf583
#
_entry.id   ebb13146cd39f7d657fc169ca4ccf583
#
_cell.length_a   1.000
_cell.length_b   1.000
_cell.length_c   1.000
_cell.angle_alpha   90.00
_cell.angle_beta   90.00
_cell.angle_gamma   90.00
#
_symmetry.space_group_name_H-M   'P 1'
#
loop_
_entity.id
_entity.type
_entity.pdbx_description
1 polymer ?
#
loop_
_entity_poly.entity_id
_entity_poly.type
_entity_poly.pdbx_seq_one_letter_code
_entity_poly.pdbx_strand_id
1 'polypeptide(L)'
;VRLESETNEEIHREYDIAEEKQLAELVEKMKILHYDQFVINIGPQHPATHGVLRFRLSLEGEVVRKVDIHCGYIHRGIEKMCESRTYPQTLAFTDRLDYLSAHQNRHALCMCIEKAMGLEVTDRVQYIRTIMDELQRIDSHLLMFSCMAMDMGAITSFIYGFREREKILDIMEEVTGGRLIQNYNIIGGVQADIT
;
A
#
# COMPACT_ATOMS: atom_id res chain seq x y z
N VAL A 1 -58.41 11.82 -25.43
CA VAL A 1 -57.23 12.47 -26.08
C VAL A 1 -56.88 13.80 -25.40
N ARG A 2 -57.85 14.61 -24.89
CA ARG A 2 -57.57 15.86 -24.20
C ARG A 2 -57.16 15.69 -22.72
N LEU A 3 -57.70 14.65 -22.07
CA LEU A 3 -57.38 14.32 -20.66
C LEU A 3 -55.98 13.70 -20.48
N GLU A 4 -55.45 12.98 -21.47
CA GLU A 4 -54.08 12.39 -21.42
C GLU A 4 -52.98 13.45 -21.65
N SER A 5 -53.28 14.54 -22.36
CA SER A 5 -52.29 15.63 -22.57
C SER A 5 -52.14 16.50 -21.32
N GLU A 6 -53.24 16.75 -20.57
CA GLU A 6 -53.22 17.54 -19.34
C GLU A 6 -52.50 16.80 -18.20
N THR A 7 -52.69 15.49 -18.08
CA THR A 7 -51.94 14.65 -17.10
C THR A 7 -50.47 14.56 -17.38
N ASN A 8 -50.04 14.51 -18.64
CA ASN A 8 -48.61 14.50 -19.00
C ASN A 8 -47.94 15.84 -18.70
N GLU A 9 -48.60 16.96 -18.93
CA GLU A 9 -48.06 18.28 -18.59
C GLU A 9 -47.96 18.50 -17.07
N GLU A 10 -48.89 17.96 -16.28
CA GLU A 10 -48.85 18.02 -14.82
C GLU A 10 -47.70 17.13 -14.27
N ILE A 11 -47.54 15.93 -14.81
CA ILE A 11 -46.46 15.04 -14.45
C ILE A 11 -45.09 15.65 -14.79
N HIS A 12 -44.92 16.24 -15.96
CA HIS A 12 -43.69 16.94 -16.33
C HIS A 12 -43.41 18.14 -15.39
N ARG A 13 -44.40 18.92 -15.02
CA ARG A 13 -44.23 20.02 -14.04
C ARG A 13 -43.83 19.53 -12.66
N GLU A 14 -44.38 18.41 -12.20
CA GLU A 14 -43.96 17.82 -10.91
C GLU A 14 -42.49 17.31 -10.94
N TYR A 15 -42.06 16.72 -12.05
CA TYR A 15 -40.65 16.32 -12.24
C TYR A 15 -39.73 17.54 -12.28
N ASP A 16 -40.06 18.57 -13.02
CA ASP A 16 -39.25 19.79 -13.12
C ASP A 16 -39.11 20.48 -11.74
N ILE A 17 -40.19 20.53 -10.94
CA ILE A 17 -40.19 21.11 -9.59
C ILE A 17 -39.33 20.22 -8.63
N ALA A 18 -39.36 18.90 -8.81
CA ALA A 18 -38.54 17.97 -8.00
C ALA A 18 -37.06 18.11 -8.33
N GLU A 19 -36.71 18.25 -9.61
CA GLU A 19 -35.32 18.49 -10.04
C GLU A 19 -34.81 19.86 -9.58
N GLU A 20 -35.63 20.92 -9.66
CA GLU A 20 -35.27 22.24 -9.14
C GLU A 20 -35.03 22.23 -7.62
N LYS A 21 -35.85 21.50 -6.86
CA LYS A 21 -35.64 21.34 -5.41
C LYS A 21 -34.39 20.57 -5.09
N GLN A 22 -34.11 19.48 -5.82
CA GLN A 22 -32.84 18.72 -5.64
C GLN A 22 -31.62 19.56 -6.01
N LEU A 23 -31.73 20.36 -7.08
CA LEU A 23 -30.67 21.28 -7.48
C LEU A 23 -30.46 22.38 -6.44
N ALA A 24 -31.54 22.95 -5.88
CA ALA A 24 -31.49 23.95 -4.82
C ALA A 24 -30.87 23.38 -3.53
N GLU A 25 -31.22 22.14 -3.13
CA GLU A 25 -30.56 21.47 -2.01
C GLU A 25 -29.08 21.17 -2.27
N LEU A 26 -28.72 20.78 -3.50
CA LEU A 26 -27.32 20.58 -3.90
C LEU A 26 -26.54 21.90 -3.87
N VAL A 27 -27.14 22.98 -4.35
CA VAL A 27 -26.55 24.34 -4.31
C VAL A 27 -26.42 24.84 -2.88
N GLU A 28 -27.38 24.58 -2.00
CA GLU A 28 -27.31 24.93 -0.57
C GLU A 28 -26.24 24.10 0.14
N LYS A 29 -26.15 22.81 -0.13
CA LYS A 29 -25.04 21.94 0.32
C LYS A 29 -23.69 22.40 -0.23
N MET A 30 -23.64 22.92 -1.45
CA MET A 30 -22.42 23.49 -2.04
C MET A 30 -22.06 24.85 -1.44
N LYS A 31 -23.02 25.64 -0.99
CA LYS A 31 -22.79 26.90 -0.25
C LYS A 31 -22.24 26.68 1.16
N ILE A 32 -22.58 25.55 1.78
CA ILE A 32 -22.01 25.12 3.07
C ILE A 32 -20.58 24.63 2.88
N LEU A 33 -20.22 24.12 1.70
CA LEU A 33 -18.86 23.87 1.27
C LEU A 33 -18.29 25.21 0.76
N HIS A 34 -17.44 25.85 1.55
CA HIS A 34 -16.80 27.12 1.18
C HIS A 34 -16.36 27.11 -0.29
N TYR A 35 -16.82 28.10 -1.07
CA TYR A 35 -16.60 28.22 -2.52
C TYR A 35 -15.11 28.31 -2.95
N ASP A 36 -14.20 28.45 -1.99
CA ASP A 36 -12.76 28.56 -2.21
C ASP A 36 -12.00 27.24 -2.04
N GLN A 37 -12.72 26.12 -1.86
CA GLN A 37 -12.09 24.81 -1.73
C GLN A 37 -12.08 24.07 -3.06
N PHE A 38 -10.87 23.67 -3.51
CA PHE A 38 -10.78 22.74 -4.62
C PHE A 38 -10.44 21.34 -4.14
N VAL A 39 -10.98 20.37 -4.89
CA VAL A 39 -10.70 18.96 -4.65
C VAL A 39 -9.69 18.48 -5.67
N ILE A 40 -8.54 18.02 -5.20
CA ILE A 40 -7.53 17.39 -6.02
C ILE A 40 -7.39 15.90 -5.67
N ASN A 41 -6.99 15.09 -6.66
CA ASN A 41 -6.63 13.70 -6.45
C ASN A 41 -5.12 13.54 -6.61
N ILE A 42 -4.48 12.96 -5.59
CA ILE A 42 -3.09 12.53 -5.63
C ILE A 42 -3.09 10.99 -5.66
N GLY A 43 -2.60 10.43 -6.75
CA GLY A 43 -2.69 8.98 -7.00
C GLY A 43 -3.98 8.57 -7.75
N PRO A 44 -4.15 7.26 -8.01
CA PRO A 44 -3.36 6.11 -7.51
C PRO A 44 -1.93 6.01 -8.06
N GLN A 45 -1.63 6.59 -9.21
CA GLN A 45 -0.25 6.66 -9.72
C GLN A 45 0.24 8.11 -9.58
N HIS A 46 1.14 8.32 -8.62
CA HIS A 46 1.74 9.62 -8.34
C HIS A 46 3.09 9.42 -7.62
N PRO A 47 4.16 10.16 -7.96
CA PRO A 47 5.47 10.01 -7.31
C PRO A 47 5.43 10.13 -5.78
N ALA A 48 4.63 11.05 -5.24
CA ALA A 48 4.52 11.30 -3.81
C ALA A 48 3.80 10.20 -3.02
N THR A 49 3.08 9.29 -3.67
CA THR A 49 2.40 8.18 -2.97
C THR A 49 3.26 6.93 -2.85
N HIS A 50 4.41 6.88 -3.51
CA HIS A 50 5.39 5.77 -3.48
C HIS A 50 4.74 4.40 -3.71
N GLY A 51 3.73 4.34 -4.57
CA GLY A 51 2.96 3.13 -4.85
C GLY A 51 1.56 3.47 -5.36
N VAL A 52 0.57 2.64 -5.03
CA VAL A 52 -0.80 2.74 -5.56
C VAL A 52 -1.76 3.16 -4.44
N LEU A 53 -1.64 4.40 -4.00
CA LEU A 53 -2.49 5.00 -2.98
C LEU A 53 -3.12 6.29 -3.54
N ARG A 54 -4.42 6.49 -3.32
CA ARG A 54 -5.12 7.69 -3.73
C ARG A 54 -5.53 8.51 -2.52
N PHE A 55 -5.13 9.77 -2.52
CA PHE A 55 -5.65 10.78 -1.62
C PHE A 55 -6.56 11.73 -2.38
N ARG A 56 -7.76 11.93 -1.87
CA ARG A 56 -8.63 13.01 -2.32
C ARG A 56 -8.55 14.14 -1.29
N LEU A 57 -7.93 15.25 -1.69
CA LEU A 57 -7.68 16.39 -0.83
C LEU A 57 -8.66 17.51 -1.13
N SER A 58 -9.25 18.10 -0.09
CA SER A 58 -9.93 19.39 -0.20
C SER A 58 -8.96 20.47 0.29
N LEU A 59 -8.64 21.41 -0.60
CA LEU A 59 -7.68 22.49 -0.36
C LEU A 59 -8.39 23.84 -0.33
N GLU A 60 -7.93 24.70 0.57
CA GLU A 60 -8.24 26.13 0.59
C GLU A 60 -6.92 26.89 0.36
N GLY A 61 -6.68 27.30 -0.87
CA GLY A 61 -5.35 27.69 -1.30
C GLY A 61 -4.37 26.52 -1.17
N GLU A 62 -3.32 26.67 -0.37
CA GLU A 62 -2.33 25.62 -0.07
C GLU A 62 -2.65 24.84 1.23
N VAL A 63 -3.70 25.23 1.95
CA VAL A 63 -4.07 24.60 3.23
C VAL A 63 -4.94 23.37 2.98
N VAL A 64 -4.51 22.22 3.47
CA VAL A 64 -5.30 20.99 3.42
C VAL A 64 -6.40 21.07 4.50
N ARG A 65 -7.67 21.07 4.07
CA ARG A 65 -8.84 21.08 4.96
C ARG A 65 -9.37 19.69 5.25
N LYS A 66 -9.34 18.81 4.25
CA LYS A 66 -9.84 17.44 4.38
C LYS A 66 -9.00 16.49 3.53
N VAL A 67 -8.78 15.29 4.06
CA VAL A 67 -8.14 14.18 3.36
C VAL A 67 -9.05 12.97 3.42
N ASP A 68 -9.45 12.48 2.24
CA ASP A 68 -10.12 11.18 2.10
C ASP A 68 -9.11 10.19 1.50
N ILE A 69 -8.82 9.13 2.23
CA ILE A 69 -7.84 8.11 1.83
C ILE A 69 -8.57 6.95 1.14
N HIS A 70 -8.16 6.62 -0.08
CA HIS A 70 -8.67 5.50 -0.84
C HIS A 70 -7.55 4.46 -1.04
N CYS A 71 -7.62 3.38 -0.27
CA CYS A 71 -6.75 2.21 -0.41
C CYS A 71 -7.50 1.07 -1.11
N GLY A 72 -6.78 0.00 -1.46
CA GLY A 72 -7.36 -1.20 -2.07
C GLY A 72 -6.97 -1.44 -3.53
N TYR A 73 -6.23 -0.54 -4.18
CA TYR A 73 -5.82 -0.70 -5.58
C TYR A 73 -4.91 -1.91 -5.83
N ILE A 74 -4.19 -2.37 -4.82
CA ILE A 74 -3.37 -3.60 -4.85
C ILE A 74 -3.91 -4.69 -3.92
N HIS A 75 -5.19 -4.65 -3.61
CA HIS A 75 -5.86 -5.73 -2.90
C HIS A 75 -5.97 -6.96 -3.80
N ARG A 76 -5.30 -8.05 -3.41
CA ARG A 76 -5.20 -9.29 -4.18
C ARG A 76 -5.93 -10.48 -3.55
N GLY A 77 -6.71 -10.24 -2.50
CA GLY A 77 -7.44 -11.29 -1.79
C GLY A 77 -6.54 -12.32 -1.11
N ILE A 78 -5.36 -11.91 -0.61
CA ILE A 78 -4.34 -12.81 -0.05
C ILE A 78 -4.90 -13.59 1.13
N GLU A 79 -5.65 -12.95 2.02
CA GLU A 79 -6.25 -13.59 3.19
C GLU A 79 -7.18 -14.74 2.75
N LYS A 80 -8.00 -14.50 1.74
CA LYS A 80 -8.91 -15.52 1.20
C LYS A 80 -8.18 -16.66 0.50
N MET A 81 -7.07 -16.35 -0.17
CA MET A 81 -6.22 -17.39 -0.77
C MET A 81 -5.54 -18.26 0.29
N CYS A 82 -5.15 -17.68 1.43
CA CYS A 82 -4.53 -18.42 2.53
C CYS A 82 -5.46 -19.48 3.13
N GLU A 83 -6.78 -19.26 3.16
CA GLU A 83 -7.75 -20.23 3.68
C GLU A 83 -7.73 -21.58 2.93
N SER A 84 -7.36 -21.57 1.66
CA SER A 84 -7.31 -22.74 0.78
C SER A 84 -5.93 -23.36 0.64
N ARG A 85 -4.93 -22.90 1.39
CA ARG A 85 -3.53 -23.31 1.27
C ARG A 85 -3.01 -23.91 2.57
N THR A 86 -1.97 -24.73 2.47
CA THR A 86 -1.23 -25.21 3.63
C THR A 86 -0.28 -24.11 4.15
N TYR A 87 0.08 -24.15 5.43
CA TYR A 87 0.98 -23.17 6.03
C TYR A 87 2.29 -22.94 5.24
N PRO A 88 3.01 -23.97 4.78
CA PRO A 88 4.19 -23.75 3.95
C PRO A 88 3.89 -23.02 2.62
N GLN A 89 2.72 -23.25 2.05
CA GLN A 89 2.31 -22.57 0.80
C GLN A 89 1.96 -21.09 1.02
N THR A 90 1.50 -20.71 2.23
CA THR A 90 1.18 -19.31 2.54
C THR A 90 2.42 -18.46 2.70
N LEU A 91 3.57 -19.04 3.01
CA LEU A 91 4.86 -18.32 3.11
C LEU A 91 5.20 -17.56 1.83
N ALA A 92 4.84 -18.10 0.66
CA ALA A 92 5.09 -17.44 -0.62
C ALA A 92 4.31 -16.12 -0.80
N PHE A 93 3.22 -15.92 -0.07
CA PHE A 93 2.45 -14.67 -0.14
C PHE A 93 3.05 -13.58 0.72
N THR A 94 3.66 -13.92 1.85
CA THR A 94 4.17 -12.95 2.82
C THR A 94 5.31 -12.10 2.29
N ASP A 95 6.20 -12.66 1.50
CA ASP A 95 7.31 -11.92 0.88
C ASP A 95 6.80 -10.80 -0.06
N ARG A 96 5.56 -10.92 -0.56
CA ARG A 96 4.94 -10.04 -1.55
C ARG A 96 3.95 -9.05 -0.95
N LEU A 97 3.79 -9.01 0.37
CA LEU A 97 2.93 -8.05 1.06
C LEU A 97 3.59 -6.67 1.05
N ASP A 98 4.69 -6.55 1.75
CA ASP A 98 5.60 -5.42 1.69
C ASP A 98 6.93 -5.91 1.12
N TYR A 99 7.15 -5.70 -0.17
CA TYR A 99 8.34 -6.20 -0.85
C TYR A 99 9.63 -5.46 -0.46
N LEU A 100 9.54 -4.40 0.34
CA LEU A 100 10.70 -3.73 0.95
C LEU A 100 11.10 -4.34 2.30
N SER A 101 10.28 -5.22 2.84
CA SER A 101 10.48 -5.91 4.12
C SER A 101 10.18 -7.40 4.01
N ALA A 102 10.52 -8.01 2.87
CA ALA A 102 10.16 -9.39 2.54
C ALA A 102 10.65 -10.40 3.60
N HIS A 103 11.90 -10.28 4.06
CA HIS A 103 12.45 -11.12 5.12
C HIS A 103 11.64 -11.05 6.41
N GLN A 104 11.35 -9.83 6.87
CA GLN A 104 10.66 -9.59 8.14
C GLN A 104 9.22 -10.10 8.10
N ASN A 105 8.50 -9.87 6.99
CA ASN A 105 7.14 -10.37 6.81
C ASN A 105 7.10 -11.91 6.90
N ARG A 106 8.01 -12.57 6.20
CA ARG A 106 8.10 -14.03 6.19
C ARG A 106 8.58 -14.58 7.51
N HIS A 107 9.57 -13.93 8.15
CA HIS A 107 10.07 -14.30 9.47
C HIS A 107 8.95 -14.27 10.52
N ALA A 108 8.13 -13.22 10.53
CA ALA A 108 7.00 -13.08 11.44
C ALA A 108 6.01 -14.27 11.31
N LEU A 109 5.66 -14.67 10.07
CA LEU A 109 4.80 -15.83 9.86
C LEU A 109 5.46 -17.14 10.28
N CYS A 110 6.75 -17.34 9.96
CA CYS A 110 7.52 -18.52 10.42
C CYS A 110 7.48 -18.62 11.95
N MET A 111 7.78 -17.53 12.67
CA MET A 111 7.74 -17.49 14.13
C MET A 111 6.34 -17.81 14.69
N CYS A 112 5.28 -17.31 14.07
CA CYS A 112 3.91 -17.63 14.49
C CYS A 112 3.61 -19.11 14.35
N ILE A 113 3.99 -19.74 13.23
CA ILE A 113 3.77 -21.16 12.97
C ILE A 113 4.63 -22.02 13.90
N GLU A 114 5.90 -21.68 14.06
CA GLU A 114 6.85 -22.36 14.96
C GLU A 114 6.33 -22.36 16.41
N LYS A 115 5.88 -21.21 16.88
CA LYS A 115 5.28 -21.08 18.21
C LYS A 115 4.01 -21.91 18.37
N ALA A 116 3.15 -21.93 17.34
CA ALA A 116 1.91 -22.72 17.36
C ALA A 116 2.18 -24.24 17.36
N MET A 117 3.27 -24.67 16.72
CA MET A 117 3.71 -26.07 16.66
C MET A 117 4.61 -26.49 17.83
N GLY A 118 5.08 -25.55 18.65
CA GLY A 118 6.06 -25.82 19.71
C GLY A 118 7.44 -26.20 19.18
N LEU A 119 7.81 -25.73 17.99
CA LEU A 119 9.11 -25.99 17.39
C LEU A 119 10.16 -25.04 17.98
N GLU A 120 11.24 -25.60 18.47
CA GLU A 120 12.42 -24.85 18.89
C GLU A 120 13.38 -24.68 17.71
N VAL A 121 13.78 -23.45 17.45
CA VAL A 121 14.74 -23.10 16.40
C VAL A 121 16.11 -22.88 17.04
N THR A 122 17.16 -23.39 16.41
CA THR A 122 18.53 -23.27 16.93
C THR A 122 19.00 -21.83 16.99
N ASP A 123 19.86 -21.47 17.92
CA ASP A 123 20.41 -20.11 18.08
C ASP A 123 21.09 -19.64 16.79
N ARG A 124 21.83 -20.53 16.09
CA ARG A 124 22.46 -20.19 14.81
C ARG A 124 21.43 -19.63 13.79
N VAL A 125 20.31 -20.32 13.63
CA VAL A 125 19.24 -19.90 12.71
C VAL A 125 18.63 -18.57 13.15
N GLN A 126 18.43 -18.36 14.46
CA GLN A 126 17.91 -17.10 14.98
C GLN A 126 18.85 -15.92 14.67
N TYR A 127 20.18 -16.11 14.86
CA TYR A 127 21.17 -15.09 14.49
C TYR A 127 21.18 -14.81 12.99
N ILE A 128 21.13 -15.83 12.14
CA ILE A 128 21.09 -15.68 10.69
C ILE A 128 19.84 -14.89 10.27
N ARG A 129 18.66 -15.26 10.78
CA ARG A 129 17.42 -14.54 10.50
C ARG A 129 17.50 -13.07 10.91
N THR A 130 18.05 -12.81 12.11
CA THR A 130 18.20 -11.43 12.62
C THR A 130 19.16 -10.62 11.76
N ILE A 131 20.28 -11.19 11.34
CA ILE A 131 21.25 -10.52 10.45
C ILE A 131 20.56 -10.12 9.13
N MET A 132 19.85 -11.06 8.52
CA MET A 132 19.18 -10.82 7.25
C MET A 132 18.03 -9.83 7.38
N ASP A 133 17.29 -9.86 8.48
CA ASP A 133 16.22 -8.89 8.77
C ASP A 133 16.78 -7.47 8.94
N GLU A 134 17.90 -7.31 9.63
CA GLU A 134 18.53 -5.99 9.82
C GLU A 134 19.19 -5.47 8.52
N LEU A 135 19.78 -6.34 7.71
CA LEU A 135 20.23 -5.95 6.38
C LEU A 135 19.06 -5.46 5.49
N GLN A 136 17.95 -6.19 5.52
CA GLN A 136 16.73 -5.77 4.81
C GLN A 136 16.18 -4.44 5.36
N ARG A 137 16.27 -4.22 6.67
CA ARG A 137 15.87 -2.95 7.29
C ARG A 137 16.72 -1.79 6.78
N ILE A 138 18.04 -1.96 6.71
CA ILE A 138 18.95 -0.95 6.16
C ILE A 138 18.62 -0.67 4.68
N ASP A 139 18.38 -1.72 3.89
CA ASP A 139 17.97 -1.64 2.49
C ASP A 139 16.69 -0.80 2.31
N SER A 140 15.69 -1.09 3.11
CA SER A 140 14.41 -0.36 3.14
C SER A 140 14.58 1.11 3.54
N HIS A 141 15.41 1.39 4.56
CA HIS A 141 15.68 2.75 5.01
C HIS A 141 16.46 3.57 3.99
N LEU A 142 17.41 2.96 3.27
CA LEU A 142 18.10 3.63 2.17
C LEU A 142 17.14 4.03 1.06
N LEU A 143 16.17 3.17 0.71
CA LEU A 143 15.14 3.50 -0.26
C LEU A 143 14.24 4.64 0.24
N MET A 144 13.73 4.54 1.48
CA MET A 144 12.90 5.58 2.08
C MET A 144 13.60 6.94 2.08
N PHE A 145 14.84 7.00 2.57
CA PHE A 145 15.62 8.23 2.59
C PHE A 145 15.86 8.80 1.19
N SER A 146 16.20 7.93 0.24
CA SER A 146 16.46 8.31 -1.14
C SER A 146 15.22 8.92 -1.81
N CYS A 147 14.05 8.29 -1.64
CA CYS A 147 12.79 8.79 -2.18
C CYS A 147 12.39 10.12 -1.52
N MET A 148 12.52 10.23 -0.20
CA MET A 148 12.23 11.48 0.52
C MET A 148 13.14 12.63 0.06
N ALA A 149 14.44 12.36 -0.15
CA ALA A 149 15.38 13.34 -0.67
C ALA A 149 15.01 13.79 -2.10
N MET A 150 14.56 12.86 -2.94
CA MET A 150 14.07 13.15 -4.29
C MET A 150 12.81 14.03 -4.25
N ASP A 151 11.86 13.77 -3.36
CA ASP A 151 10.65 14.58 -3.18
C ASP A 151 10.98 16.02 -2.76
N MET A 152 12.09 16.21 -2.03
CA MET A 152 12.64 17.54 -1.69
C MET A 152 13.52 18.16 -2.80
N GLY A 153 13.63 17.52 -3.96
CA GLY A 153 14.39 18.00 -5.11
C GLY A 153 15.86 17.55 -5.16
N ALA A 154 16.33 16.72 -4.23
CA ALA A 154 17.71 16.25 -4.15
C ALA A 154 17.94 14.95 -4.94
N ILE A 155 17.86 15.01 -6.27
CA ILE A 155 18.00 13.85 -7.17
C ILE A 155 19.34 13.13 -6.99
N THR A 156 20.41 13.85 -6.75
CA THR A 156 21.75 13.25 -6.53
C THR A 156 21.76 12.34 -5.30
N SER A 157 21.10 12.75 -4.22
CA SER A 157 20.96 11.92 -3.00
C SER A 157 20.19 10.63 -3.27
N PHE A 158 19.17 10.69 -4.13
CA PHE A 158 18.44 9.51 -4.59
C PHE A 158 19.39 8.49 -5.25
N ILE A 159 20.21 8.94 -6.20
CA ILE A 159 21.14 8.07 -6.92
C ILE A 159 22.20 7.46 -5.96
N TYR A 160 22.74 8.26 -5.04
CA TYR A 160 23.72 7.75 -4.08
C TYR A 160 23.11 6.73 -3.11
N GLY A 161 21.91 6.95 -2.63
CA GLY A 161 21.23 5.97 -1.78
C GLY A 161 20.98 4.65 -2.49
N PHE A 162 20.55 4.67 -3.75
CA PHE A 162 20.38 3.47 -4.56
C PHE A 162 21.71 2.76 -4.85
N ARG A 163 22.80 3.48 -5.05
CA ARG A 163 24.13 2.89 -5.20
C ARG A 163 24.57 2.10 -3.97
N GLU A 164 24.32 2.62 -2.78
CA GLU A 164 24.65 1.90 -1.55
C GLU A 164 23.67 0.72 -1.30
N ARG A 165 22.41 0.90 -1.69
CA ARG A 165 21.39 -0.15 -1.66
C ARG A 165 21.79 -1.36 -2.51
N GLU A 166 22.33 -1.17 -3.70
CA GLU A 166 22.79 -2.24 -4.58
C GLU A 166 23.78 -3.18 -3.90
N LYS A 167 24.68 -2.67 -3.07
CA LYS A 167 25.64 -3.52 -2.33
C LYS A 167 24.94 -4.49 -1.36
N ILE A 168 23.85 -4.04 -0.74
CA ILE A 168 23.05 -4.91 0.15
C ILE A 168 22.29 -5.95 -0.68
N LEU A 169 21.73 -5.54 -1.82
CA LEU A 169 21.04 -6.46 -2.72
C LEU A 169 21.96 -7.54 -3.28
N ASP A 170 23.25 -7.22 -3.54
CA ASP A 170 24.25 -8.20 -3.95
C ASP A 170 24.51 -9.23 -2.85
N ILE A 171 24.61 -8.80 -1.58
CA ILE A 171 24.72 -9.70 -0.42
C ILE A 171 23.48 -10.59 -0.30
N MET A 172 22.28 -9.99 -0.46
CA MET A 172 21.02 -10.73 -0.43
C MET A 172 20.96 -11.79 -1.51
N GLU A 173 21.40 -11.46 -2.72
CA GLU A 173 21.45 -12.41 -3.85
C GLU A 173 22.43 -13.54 -3.59
N GLU A 174 23.62 -13.25 -3.06
CA GLU A 174 24.62 -14.25 -2.75
C GLU A 174 24.14 -15.24 -1.67
N VAL A 175 23.49 -14.74 -0.62
CA VAL A 175 23.03 -15.55 0.51
C VAL A 175 21.73 -16.31 0.19
N THR A 176 20.81 -15.68 -0.50
CA THR A 176 19.42 -16.18 -0.64
C THR A 176 19.06 -16.62 -2.06
N GLY A 177 19.85 -16.21 -3.05
CA GLY A 177 19.55 -16.40 -4.46
C GLY A 177 18.54 -15.38 -5.04
N GLY A 178 18.07 -14.44 -4.23
CA GLY A 178 17.08 -13.43 -4.64
C GLY A 178 17.44 -12.03 -4.16
N ARG A 179 17.22 -11.03 -5.02
CA ARG A 179 17.53 -9.63 -4.71
C ARG A 179 16.42 -8.93 -3.91
N LEU A 180 15.17 -9.27 -4.13
CA LEU A 180 14.01 -8.54 -3.59
C LEU A 180 13.03 -9.43 -2.83
N ILE A 181 12.66 -10.57 -3.40
CA ILE A 181 11.71 -11.54 -2.84
C ILE A 181 12.47 -12.85 -2.64
N GLN A 182 13.10 -12.99 -1.47
CA GLN A 182 14.16 -13.96 -1.26
C GLN A 182 13.67 -15.37 -0.91
N ASN A 183 12.46 -15.53 -0.38
CA ASN A 183 11.92 -16.82 0.11
C ASN A 183 12.83 -17.58 1.10
N TYR A 184 13.67 -16.89 1.84
CA TYR A 184 14.78 -17.49 2.59
C TYR A 184 14.39 -18.15 3.91
N ASN A 185 13.53 -17.48 4.71
CA ASN A 185 13.06 -18.04 5.97
C ASN A 185 12.03 -19.16 5.71
N ILE A 186 12.23 -20.32 6.31
CA ILE A 186 11.33 -21.47 6.25
C ILE A 186 10.93 -21.89 7.68
N ILE A 187 9.85 -22.64 7.83
CA ILE A 187 9.40 -23.13 9.13
C ILE A 187 10.48 -24.06 9.70
N GLY A 188 10.99 -23.72 10.88
CA GLY A 188 12.05 -24.48 11.57
C GLY A 188 13.48 -24.11 11.16
N GLY A 189 13.69 -23.18 10.21
CA GLY A 189 15.05 -22.84 9.78
C GLY A 189 15.16 -21.77 8.69
N VAL A 190 16.27 -21.82 7.98
CA VAL A 190 16.58 -21.03 6.79
C VAL A 190 16.89 -21.97 5.62
N GLN A 191 16.74 -21.47 4.40
CA GLN A 191 16.87 -22.30 3.19
C GLN A 191 18.32 -22.71 2.92
N ALA A 192 19.29 -21.87 3.27
CA ALA A 192 20.71 -22.13 3.15
C ALA A 192 21.46 -21.50 4.32
N ASP A 193 22.61 -22.09 4.68
CA ASP A 193 23.49 -21.54 5.73
C ASP A 193 24.35 -20.41 5.14
N ILE A 194 24.81 -19.53 6.01
CA ILE A 194 25.76 -18.47 5.67
C ILE A 194 27.18 -19.03 5.91
N THR A 195 28.00 -19.01 4.88
CA THR A 195 29.40 -19.43 4.94
C THR A 195 30.35 -18.26 5.13
#